data_77d79074ffc7dabb43b27c14091499e2
#
_entry.id   77d79074ffc7dabb43b27c14091499e2
#
_cell.length_a   1.000
_cell.length_b   1.000
_cell.length_c   1.000
_cell.angle_alpha   90.00
_cell.angle_beta   90.00
_cell.angle_gamma   90.00
#
_symmetry.space_group_name_H-M   'P 1'
#
loop_
_entity.id
_entity.type
_entity.pdbx_description
1 polymer ?
#
loop_
_entity_poly.entity_id
_entity_poly.type
_entity_poly.pdbx_seq_one_letter_code
_entity_poly.pdbx_strand_id
1 'polypeptide(L)'
;MEHIDPEALGDLSSRINYLRKFIGFTADDSKALRAAAPVVSPLVPAVVEAVYDKLLSFDITAQAFVPRQTGYDDVVPTSLQDLSQDHPMIRFRKDFLAGYLVKLVSLDFESLSSWKYLDKVGIMHTGRAGFAHRSVSPSFLQLSCVLLANPG
;
A
#
# COMPACT_ATOMS: atom_id res chain seq x y z
N MET A 1 20.52 -1.68 24.30
CA MET A 1 19.18 -1.32 23.79
C MET A 1 19.22 0.16 23.45
N GLU A 2 18.88 0.53 22.21
CA GLU A 2 18.79 1.93 21.81
C GLU A 2 17.48 2.53 22.35
N HIS A 3 17.55 3.70 22.98
CA HIS A 3 16.38 4.40 23.48
C HIS A 3 15.79 5.27 22.37
N ILE A 4 14.48 5.19 22.15
CA ILE A 4 13.74 6.04 21.24
C ILE A 4 12.74 6.85 22.05
N ASP A 5 12.84 8.17 21.95
CA ASP A 5 11.85 9.08 22.54
C ASP A 5 10.56 9.02 21.72
N PRO A 6 9.42 8.58 22.29
CA PRO A 6 8.14 8.50 21.59
C PRO A 6 7.65 9.87 21.08
N GLU A 7 7.96 10.97 21.77
CA GLU A 7 7.53 12.31 21.35
C GLU A 7 8.28 12.77 20.10
N ALA A 8 9.55 12.38 19.95
CA ALA A 8 10.34 12.69 18.75
C ALA A 8 9.76 12.04 17.49
N LEU A 9 8.99 10.96 17.62
CA LEU A 9 8.33 10.31 16.47
C LEU A 9 7.17 11.15 15.88
N GLY A 10 6.79 12.24 16.50
CA GLY A 10 5.93 13.27 15.91
C GLY A 10 6.57 13.95 14.68
N ASP A 11 7.90 14.11 14.69
CA ASP A 11 8.64 14.62 13.53
C ASP A 11 8.90 13.53 12.48
N LEU A 12 8.67 13.88 11.21
CA LEU A 12 8.81 12.92 10.10
C LEU A 12 10.27 12.42 9.95
N SER A 13 11.25 13.29 10.07
CA SER A 13 12.65 12.91 9.91
C SER A 13 13.10 11.93 10.98
N SER A 14 12.66 12.15 12.21
CA SER A 14 12.90 11.26 13.34
C SER A 14 12.25 9.89 13.15
N ARG A 15 10.98 9.86 12.65
CA ARG A 15 10.30 8.60 12.28
C ARG A 15 11.04 7.84 11.19
N ILE A 16 11.50 8.53 10.13
CA ILE A 16 12.24 7.92 9.03
C ILE A 16 13.55 7.31 9.54
N ASN A 17 14.29 8.03 10.35
CA ASN A 17 15.55 7.54 10.92
C ASN A 17 15.33 6.30 11.78
N TYR A 18 14.32 6.33 12.64
CA TYR A 18 13.92 5.17 13.43
C TYR A 18 13.54 3.99 12.53
N LEU A 19 12.64 4.21 11.55
CA LEU A 19 12.16 3.17 10.65
C LEU A 19 13.31 2.54 9.86
N ARG A 20 14.19 3.34 9.27
CA ARG A 20 15.36 2.84 8.51
C ARG A 20 16.26 1.96 9.38
N LYS A 21 16.54 2.39 10.61
CA LYS A 21 17.31 1.58 11.57
C LYS A 21 16.59 0.28 11.94
N PHE A 22 15.28 0.37 12.23
CA PHE A 22 14.48 -0.77 12.66
C PHE A 22 14.40 -1.87 11.61
N ILE A 23 14.22 -1.52 10.33
CA ILE A 23 14.16 -2.49 9.22
C ILE A 23 15.53 -2.76 8.58
N GLY A 24 16.60 -2.13 9.05
CA GLY A 24 17.94 -2.26 8.48
C GLY A 24 18.08 -1.68 7.07
N PHE A 25 17.24 -0.71 6.69
CA PHE A 25 17.23 -0.12 5.34
C PHE A 25 18.40 0.87 5.16
N THR A 26 19.25 0.56 4.18
CA THR A 26 20.49 1.29 3.90
C THR A 26 20.43 2.05 2.56
N ALA A 27 21.48 2.83 2.30
CA ALA A 27 21.65 3.47 0.98
C ALA A 27 21.87 2.44 -0.15
N ASP A 28 22.41 1.28 0.16
CA ASP A 28 22.61 0.23 -0.84
C ASP A 28 21.30 -0.45 -1.21
N ASP A 29 20.37 -0.62 -0.27
CA ASP A 29 19.00 -1.07 -0.55
C ASP A 29 18.27 -0.07 -1.46
N SER A 30 18.42 1.25 -1.19
CA SER A 30 17.88 2.31 -2.04
C SER A 30 18.40 2.21 -3.48
N LYS A 31 19.71 2.00 -3.65
CA LYS A 31 20.34 1.80 -4.98
C LYS A 31 19.83 0.52 -5.66
N ALA A 32 19.74 -0.58 -4.90
CA ALA A 32 19.28 -1.87 -5.41
C ALA A 32 17.83 -1.79 -5.93
N LEU A 33 16.93 -1.14 -5.17
CA LEU A 33 15.55 -0.91 -5.61
C LEU A 33 15.48 -0.11 -6.91
N ARG A 34 16.24 0.98 -7.01
CA ARG A 34 16.28 1.80 -8.21
C ARG A 34 16.87 1.04 -9.40
N ALA A 35 17.91 0.24 -9.19
CA ALA A 35 18.49 -0.61 -10.23
C ALA A 35 17.52 -1.71 -10.70
N ALA A 36 16.65 -2.19 -9.82
CA ALA A 36 15.63 -3.18 -10.16
C ALA A 36 14.42 -2.59 -10.92
N ALA A 37 14.20 -1.27 -10.88
CA ALA A 37 13.03 -0.64 -11.48
C ALA A 37 12.79 -0.99 -12.97
N PRO A 38 13.79 -1.02 -13.87
CA PRO A 38 13.59 -1.41 -15.26
C PRO A 38 13.11 -2.86 -15.44
N VAL A 39 13.43 -3.74 -14.49
CA VAL A 39 13.02 -5.16 -14.50
C VAL A 39 11.65 -5.33 -13.86
N VAL A 40 11.39 -4.64 -12.74
CA VAL A 40 10.17 -4.79 -11.96
C VAL A 40 8.99 -4.05 -12.61
N SER A 41 9.19 -2.85 -13.15
CA SER A 41 8.09 -2.04 -13.69
C SER A 41 7.29 -2.73 -14.79
N PRO A 42 7.88 -3.46 -15.75
CA PRO A 42 7.12 -4.21 -16.76
C PRO A 42 6.29 -5.37 -16.18
N LEU A 43 6.62 -5.86 -14.99
CA LEU A 43 5.90 -6.96 -14.32
C LEU A 43 4.68 -6.47 -13.52
N VAL A 44 4.61 -5.17 -13.22
CA VAL A 44 3.56 -4.59 -12.37
C VAL A 44 2.15 -4.95 -12.84
N PRO A 45 1.79 -4.89 -14.14
CA PRO A 45 0.45 -5.27 -14.58
C PRO A 45 0.09 -6.71 -14.19
N ALA A 46 0.99 -7.67 -14.43
CA ALA A 46 0.76 -9.07 -14.08
C ALA A 46 0.65 -9.28 -12.55
N VAL A 47 1.48 -8.57 -11.78
CA VAL A 47 1.42 -8.62 -10.31
C VAL A 47 0.08 -8.07 -9.81
N VAL A 48 -0.39 -6.95 -10.35
CA VAL A 48 -1.66 -6.33 -9.97
C VAL A 48 -2.84 -7.27 -10.29
N GLU A 49 -2.85 -7.88 -11.48
CA GLU A 49 -3.87 -8.88 -11.83
C GLU A 49 -3.89 -10.03 -10.82
N ALA A 50 -2.75 -10.64 -10.53
CA ALA A 50 -2.64 -11.75 -9.59
C ALA A 50 -3.08 -11.36 -8.16
N VAL A 51 -2.75 -10.14 -7.71
CA VAL A 51 -3.19 -9.61 -6.41
C VAL A 51 -4.70 -9.51 -6.35
N TYR A 52 -5.34 -8.91 -7.36
CA TYR A 52 -6.80 -8.77 -7.37
C TYR A 52 -7.53 -10.09 -7.59
N ASP A 53 -6.98 -11.03 -8.38
CA ASP A 53 -7.48 -12.40 -8.44
C ASP A 53 -7.53 -13.03 -7.05
N LYS A 54 -6.45 -12.90 -6.30
CA LYS A 54 -6.38 -13.46 -4.95
C LYS A 54 -7.32 -12.75 -3.99
N LEU A 55 -7.40 -11.42 -4.00
CA LEU A 55 -8.25 -10.65 -3.10
C LEU A 55 -9.75 -10.87 -3.36
N LEU A 56 -10.14 -11.05 -4.63
CA LEU A 56 -11.54 -11.31 -5.00
C LEU A 56 -11.94 -12.78 -4.86
N SER A 57 -10.99 -13.70 -4.66
CA SER A 57 -11.28 -15.13 -4.50
C SER A 57 -11.84 -15.51 -3.11
N PHE A 58 -11.85 -14.59 -2.16
CA PHE A 58 -12.42 -14.80 -0.82
C PHE A 58 -13.43 -13.68 -0.52
N ASP A 59 -14.60 -14.06 -0.04
CA ASP A 59 -15.68 -13.13 0.29
C ASP A 59 -15.27 -12.09 1.32
N ILE A 60 -14.56 -12.50 2.36
CA ILE A 60 -14.07 -11.62 3.43
C ILE A 60 -13.14 -10.52 2.90
N THR A 61 -12.28 -10.83 1.92
CA THR A 61 -11.41 -9.82 1.30
C THR A 61 -12.14 -9.02 0.23
N ALA A 62 -12.98 -9.67 -0.58
CA ALA A 62 -13.77 -9.04 -1.63
C ALA A 62 -14.74 -7.99 -1.06
N GLN A 63 -15.30 -8.22 0.13
CA GLN A 63 -16.23 -7.30 0.78
C GLN A 63 -15.62 -5.91 1.03
N ALA A 64 -14.29 -5.81 1.20
CA ALA A 64 -13.59 -4.53 1.35
C ALA A 64 -13.62 -3.66 0.06
N PHE A 65 -13.97 -4.25 -1.09
CA PHE A 65 -14.03 -3.57 -2.38
C PHE A 65 -15.43 -3.14 -2.80
N VAL A 66 -16.48 -3.51 -2.06
CA VAL A 66 -17.86 -3.04 -2.31
C VAL A 66 -18.02 -1.54 -2.06
N PRO A 67 -17.49 -0.96 -0.96
CA PRO A 67 -17.62 0.48 -0.74
C PRO A 67 -16.92 1.31 -1.81
N ARG A 68 -17.52 2.49 -2.12
CA ARG A 68 -16.95 3.46 -3.06
C ARG A 68 -15.51 3.82 -2.70
N GLN A 69 -14.62 3.78 -3.68
CA GLN A 69 -13.26 4.29 -3.57
C GLN A 69 -13.27 5.81 -3.58
N THR A 70 -12.48 6.45 -2.74
CA THR A 70 -12.27 7.90 -2.80
C THR A 70 -11.72 8.32 -4.16
N GLY A 71 -12.34 9.33 -4.76
CA GLY A 71 -11.98 9.82 -6.10
C GLY A 71 -12.54 9.00 -7.27
N TYR A 72 -13.46 8.06 -7.01
CA TYR A 72 -14.19 7.33 -8.02
C TYR A 72 -15.66 7.76 -8.02
N ASP A 73 -16.13 8.33 -9.14
CA ASP A 73 -17.45 8.97 -9.25
C ASP A 73 -18.44 8.21 -10.16
N ASP A 74 -18.04 7.05 -10.66
CA ASP A 74 -18.87 6.21 -11.55
C ASP A 74 -19.56 5.07 -10.79
N VAL A 75 -20.08 4.07 -11.50
CA VAL A 75 -20.86 2.95 -10.97
C VAL A 75 -20.10 2.17 -9.91
N VAL A 76 -20.71 2.00 -8.74
CA VAL A 76 -20.17 1.19 -7.65
C VAL A 76 -20.89 -0.14 -7.54
N PRO A 77 -20.21 -1.23 -7.12
CA PRO A 77 -20.87 -2.48 -6.82
C PRO A 77 -21.79 -2.29 -5.62
N THR A 78 -22.96 -2.94 -5.66
CA THR A 78 -23.94 -2.94 -4.58
C THR A 78 -23.83 -4.18 -3.69
N SER A 79 -23.18 -5.21 -4.23
CA SER A 79 -23.02 -6.51 -3.57
C SER A 79 -21.72 -7.21 -4.01
N LEU A 80 -21.40 -8.33 -3.36
CA LEU A 80 -20.25 -9.16 -3.75
C LEU A 80 -20.40 -9.74 -5.15
N GLN A 81 -21.64 -10.03 -5.57
CA GLN A 81 -21.94 -10.60 -6.88
C GLN A 81 -21.65 -9.65 -8.04
N ASP A 82 -21.63 -8.34 -7.76
CA ASP A 82 -21.29 -7.33 -8.77
C ASP A 82 -19.77 -7.18 -8.95
N LEU A 83 -18.98 -7.72 -8.02
CA LEU A 83 -17.53 -7.62 -8.06
C LEU A 83 -16.93 -8.60 -9.08
N SER A 84 -16.13 -8.04 -9.98
CA SER A 84 -15.30 -8.80 -10.91
C SER A 84 -14.03 -8.03 -11.20
N GLN A 85 -13.04 -8.70 -11.78
CA GLN A 85 -11.82 -8.07 -12.27
C GLN A 85 -12.10 -6.95 -13.27
N ASP A 86 -13.20 -7.07 -14.04
CA ASP A 86 -13.60 -6.14 -15.09
C ASP A 86 -14.50 -5.01 -14.61
N HIS A 87 -14.97 -5.05 -13.36
CA HIS A 87 -15.79 -3.97 -12.83
C HIS A 87 -15.02 -2.64 -12.88
N PRO A 88 -15.62 -1.52 -13.38
CA PRO A 88 -14.92 -0.25 -13.57
C PRO A 88 -14.20 0.26 -12.31
N MET A 89 -14.82 0.14 -11.13
CA MET A 89 -14.20 0.52 -9.88
C MET A 89 -13.00 -0.36 -9.52
N ILE A 90 -13.02 -1.67 -9.87
CA ILE A 90 -11.88 -2.56 -9.64
C ILE A 90 -10.73 -2.19 -10.59
N ARG A 91 -11.01 -1.89 -11.86
CA ARG A 91 -10.01 -1.38 -12.81
C ARG A 91 -9.37 -0.09 -12.31
N PHE A 92 -10.18 0.87 -11.84
CA PHE A 92 -9.68 2.12 -11.24
C PHE A 92 -8.73 1.86 -10.05
N ARG A 93 -9.07 0.91 -9.17
CA ARG A 93 -8.20 0.51 -8.06
C ARG A 93 -6.91 -0.15 -8.52
N LYS A 94 -6.98 -1.01 -9.55
CA LYS A 94 -5.81 -1.64 -10.17
C LYS A 94 -4.84 -0.60 -10.73
N ASP A 95 -5.36 0.41 -11.45
CA ASP A 95 -4.55 1.49 -12.00
C ASP A 95 -3.84 2.28 -10.89
N PHE A 96 -4.55 2.52 -9.78
CA PHE A 96 -3.97 3.18 -8.62
C PHE A 96 -2.83 2.37 -7.99
N LEU A 97 -3.04 1.05 -7.81
CA LEU A 97 -2.02 0.14 -7.28
C LEU A 97 -0.83 0.04 -8.22
N ALA A 98 -1.08 -0.10 -9.53
CA ALA A 98 -0.03 -0.16 -10.54
C ALA A 98 0.85 1.10 -10.51
N GLY A 99 0.22 2.29 -10.51
CA GLY A 99 0.94 3.56 -10.40
C GLY A 99 1.77 3.67 -9.11
N TYR A 100 1.23 3.20 -7.99
CA TYR A 100 1.95 3.16 -6.72
C TYR A 100 3.17 2.23 -6.79
N LEU A 101 3.03 1.02 -7.30
CA LEU A 101 4.13 0.04 -7.37
C LEU A 101 5.27 0.52 -8.29
N VAL A 102 4.94 1.06 -9.47
CA VAL A 102 5.95 1.65 -10.37
C VAL A 102 6.67 2.81 -9.67
N LYS A 103 5.92 3.67 -8.99
CA LYS A 103 6.50 4.79 -8.25
C LYS A 103 7.39 4.31 -7.11
N LEU A 104 6.97 3.30 -6.35
CA LEU A 104 7.71 2.76 -5.21
C LEU A 104 9.12 2.31 -5.59
N VAL A 105 9.28 1.57 -6.68
CA VAL A 105 10.60 1.10 -7.15
C VAL A 105 11.45 2.21 -7.78
N SER A 106 10.83 3.36 -8.12
CA SER A 106 11.50 4.52 -8.73
C SER A 106 11.83 5.62 -7.73
N LEU A 107 11.42 5.49 -6.46
CA LEU A 107 11.67 6.51 -5.44
C LEU A 107 13.16 6.65 -5.14
N ASP A 108 13.58 7.90 -4.90
CA ASP A 108 14.86 8.19 -4.28
C ASP A 108 14.70 8.20 -2.76
N PHE A 109 15.01 7.08 -2.11
CA PHE A 109 14.89 6.93 -0.66
C PHE A 109 15.92 7.73 0.15
N GLU A 110 16.87 8.40 -0.51
CA GLU A 110 17.73 9.38 0.16
C GLU A 110 17.07 10.78 0.21
N SER A 111 16.00 10.99 -0.56
CA SER A 111 15.23 12.23 -0.56
C SER A 111 14.08 12.21 0.44
N LEU A 112 13.98 13.25 1.27
CA LEU A 112 12.85 13.46 2.18
C LEU A 112 11.49 13.52 1.46
N SER A 113 11.46 13.96 0.20
CA SER A 113 10.23 14.01 -0.60
C SER A 113 9.64 12.63 -0.85
N SER A 114 10.45 11.60 -1.03
CA SER A 114 10.03 10.21 -1.16
C SER A 114 9.36 9.70 0.11
N TRP A 115 9.95 9.99 1.25
CA TRP A 115 9.39 9.61 2.55
C TRP A 115 8.10 10.38 2.87
N LYS A 116 8.01 11.67 2.52
CA LYS A 116 6.75 12.43 2.61
C LYS A 116 5.63 11.80 1.78
N TYR A 117 5.96 11.30 0.60
CA TYR A 117 5.01 10.58 -0.22
C TYR A 117 4.53 9.28 0.45
N LEU A 118 5.44 8.47 0.97
CA LEU A 118 5.10 7.23 1.68
C LEU A 118 4.31 7.48 2.97
N ASP A 119 4.67 8.51 3.74
CA ASP A 119 3.94 8.93 4.93
C ASP A 119 2.49 9.32 4.57
N LYS A 120 2.30 10.08 3.49
CA LYS A 120 0.96 10.43 2.98
C LYS A 120 0.17 9.18 2.59
N VAL A 121 0.79 8.21 1.91
CA VAL A 121 0.14 6.93 1.58
C VAL A 121 -0.25 6.18 2.86
N GLY A 122 0.64 6.14 3.87
CA GLY A 122 0.33 5.56 5.18
C GLY A 122 -0.87 6.23 5.86
N ILE A 123 -0.91 7.55 5.88
CA ILE A 123 -2.03 8.33 6.46
C ILE A 123 -3.35 8.01 5.75
N MET A 124 -3.34 7.85 4.41
CA MET A 124 -4.54 7.47 3.66
C MET A 124 -5.12 6.13 4.12
N HIS A 125 -4.29 5.19 4.57
CA HIS A 125 -4.73 3.89 5.08
C HIS A 125 -5.22 3.92 6.54
N THR A 126 -4.98 5.00 7.27
CA THR A 126 -5.45 5.13 8.67
C THR A 126 -6.86 5.72 8.81
N GLY A 127 -7.49 6.11 7.69
CA GLY A 127 -8.77 6.83 7.70
C GLY A 127 -8.69 8.27 8.25
N ARG A 128 -7.50 8.77 8.57
CA ARG A 128 -7.27 10.17 8.96
C ARG A 128 -7.28 11.08 7.72
N ALA A 129 -7.47 12.38 7.91
CA ALA A 129 -7.44 13.40 6.86
C ALA A 129 -8.54 13.30 5.79
N GLY A 130 -9.76 12.86 6.16
CA GLY A 130 -10.93 12.90 5.28
C GLY A 130 -10.93 11.85 4.16
N PHE A 131 -9.93 10.99 4.09
CA PHE A 131 -9.98 9.79 3.27
C PHE A 131 -10.83 8.75 4.00
N ALA A 132 -12.06 8.57 3.52
CA ALA A 132 -12.94 7.53 4.02
C ALA A 132 -12.48 6.14 3.55
N HIS A 133 -11.32 5.68 4.03
CA HIS A 133 -11.15 4.26 4.22
C HIS A 133 -12.06 3.88 5.40
N ARG A 134 -13.33 3.65 5.09
CA ARG A 134 -14.20 2.99 6.04
C ARG A 134 -13.53 1.67 6.40
N SER A 135 -13.02 1.67 7.63
CA SER A 135 -12.71 0.50 8.43
C SER A 135 -12.40 -0.76 7.60
N VAL A 136 -11.15 -0.89 7.20
CA VAL A 136 -10.58 -2.24 7.17
C VAL A 136 -10.89 -2.77 8.57
N SER A 137 -11.78 -3.75 8.67
CA SER A 137 -12.12 -4.33 9.96
C SER A 137 -10.81 -4.72 10.66
N PRO A 138 -10.73 -4.67 12.00
CA PRO A 138 -9.53 -5.14 12.72
C PRO A 138 -9.05 -6.52 12.24
N SER A 139 -9.96 -7.37 11.77
CA SER A 139 -9.71 -8.66 11.16
C SER A 139 -8.87 -8.59 9.87
N PHE A 140 -9.01 -7.54 9.06
CA PHE A 140 -8.23 -7.40 7.83
C PHE A 140 -6.80 -6.92 8.11
N LEU A 141 -6.61 -6.05 9.09
CA LEU A 141 -5.28 -5.66 9.57
C LEU A 141 -4.55 -6.84 10.21
N GLN A 142 -5.27 -7.70 10.94
CA GLN A 142 -4.72 -8.95 11.48
C GLN A 142 -4.32 -9.93 10.38
N LEU A 143 -5.11 -10.08 9.30
CA LEU A 143 -4.76 -10.93 8.16
C LEU A 143 -3.51 -10.42 7.43
N SER A 144 -3.38 -9.12 7.25
CA SER A 144 -2.20 -8.52 6.61
C SER A 144 -0.94 -8.74 7.44
N CYS A 145 -1.03 -8.66 8.77
CA CYS A 145 0.07 -8.96 9.67
C CYS A 145 0.44 -10.45 9.66
N VAL A 146 -0.53 -11.36 9.58
CA VAL A 146 -0.29 -12.81 9.55
C VAL A 146 0.35 -13.25 8.22
N LEU A 147 -0.05 -12.63 7.09
CA LEU A 147 0.54 -12.93 5.78
C LEU A 147 1.99 -12.43 5.65
N LEU A 148 2.35 -11.36 6.36
CA LEU A 148 3.71 -10.81 6.39
C LEU A 148 4.61 -11.50 7.44
N ALA A 149 4.04 -12.21 8.41
CA ALA A 149 4.76 -12.86 9.51
C ALA A 149 5.11 -14.33 9.25
N ASN A 150 4.72 -14.92 8.11
CA ASN A 150 5.00 -16.32 7.82
C ASN A 150 5.77 -16.46 6.48
N PRO A 151 7.12 -16.31 6.49
CA PRO A 151 7.96 -16.79 5.40
C PRO A 151 8.07 -18.31 5.53
N GLY A 152 7.23 -19.07 4.79
CA GLY A 152 7.41 -20.51 4.59
C GLY A 152 8.62 -20.79 3.72
#